data_dd4b794c91f48c570892ab1a3abf32eb
#
_entry.id   dd4b794c91f48c570892ab1a3abf32eb
#
_cell.length_a   1.000
_cell.length_b   1.000
_cell.length_c   1.000
_cell.angle_alpha   90.00
_cell.angle_beta   90.00
_cell.angle_gamma   90.00
#
_symmetry.space_group_name_H-M   'P 1'
#
loop_
_entity.id
_entity.type
_entity.pdbx_description
1 polymer ?
#
loop_
_entity_poly.entity_id
_entity_poly.type
_entity_poly.pdbx_seq_one_letter_code
_entity_poly.pdbx_strand_id
1 'polypeptide(L)'
;HKLTDELKQSRLNISMQILQRYQSEGEEFMNRIITGDESWAHHYEPETKRQSMQWHHLGSPSPKKFKCSPSAGKLMISLFWDNRGVLLLDFLQKGETINSIRYQETLKKLARSVRRKRPDLHDVILHHDNARPHTAHATTTAIAKRGWTVLQHPAYSPDLAPSDFHMFGPLKDYL
;
A
#
# COMPACT_ATOMS: atom_id res chain seq x y z
N HIS A 1 8.19 -1.16 -14.86
CA HIS A 1 7.40 -0.77 -16.04
C HIS A 1 7.93 0.56 -16.58
N LYS A 2 8.15 0.66 -17.90
CA LYS A 2 8.57 1.93 -18.51
C LYS A 2 7.35 2.82 -18.67
N LEU A 3 7.34 3.98 -18.02
CA LEU A 3 6.21 4.93 -18.11
C LEU A 3 6.14 5.57 -19.49
N THR A 4 4.93 5.64 -20.06
CA THR A 4 4.65 6.45 -21.24
C THR A 4 4.65 7.94 -20.89
N ASP A 5 4.68 8.82 -21.88
CA ASP A 5 4.70 10.26 -21.63
C ASP A 5 3.37 10.75 -21.04
N GLU A 6 2.23 10.13 -21.42
CA GLU A 6 0.93 10.40 -20.80
C GLU A 6 0.93 10.04 -19.30
N LEU A 7 1.52 8.88 -18.93
CA LEU A 7 1.62 8.47 -17.53
C LEU A 7 2.51 9.41 -16.72
N LYS A 8 3.64 9.88 -17.30
CA LYS A 8 4.50 10.88 -16.66
C LYS A 8 3.76 12.21 -16.45
N GLN A 9 3.01 12.66 -17.47
CA GLN A 9 2.21 13.88 -17.37
C GLN A 9 1.11 13.74 -16.31
N SER A 10 0.41 12.61 -16.27
CA SER A 10 -0.58 12.31 -15.24
C SER A 10 0.02 12.34 -13.83
N ARG A 11 1.21 11.75 -13.64
CA ARG A 11 1.94 11.80 -12.37
C ARG A 11 2.26 13.24 -11.94
N LEU A 12 2.75 14.05 -12.88
CA LEU A 12 3.05 15.46 -12.62
C LEU A 12 1.79 16.22 -12.19
N ASN A 13 0.71 16.08 -12.94
CA ASN A 13 -0.54 16.77 -12.67
C ASN A 13 -1.12 16.41 -11.29
N ILE A 14 -1.18 15.12 -10.96
CA ILE A 14 -1.69 14.64 -9.67
C ILE A 14 -0.80 15.14 -8.52
N SER A 15 0.54 15.05 -8.67
CA SER A 15 1.47 15.54 -7.65
C SER A 15 1.33 17.06 -7.43
N MET A 16 1.14 17.83 -8.50
CA MET A 16 0.89 19.28 -8.39
C MET A 16 -0.43 19.58 -7.66
N GLN A 17 -1.51 18.84 -7.93
CA GLN A 17 -2.79 19.01 -7.24
C GLN A 17 -2.66 18.71 -5.74
N ILE A 18 -1.94 17.63 -5.37
CA ILE A 18 -1.69 17.28 -3.96
C ILE A 18 -0.87 18.40 -3.28
N LEU A 19 0.18 18.89 -3.95
CA LEU A 19 1.01 19.97 -3.44
C LEU A 19 0.21 21.25 -3.25
N GLN A 20 -0.64 21.64 -4.20
CA GLN A 20 -1.50 22.81 -4.08
C GLN A 20 -2.48 22.69 -2.91
N ARG A 21 -3.05 21.50 -2.70
CA ARG A 21 -3.90 21.24 -1.53
C ARG A 21 -3.13 21.39 -0.23
N TYR A 22 -1.94 20.82 -0.15
CA TYR A 22 -1.09 20.96 1.03
C TYR A 22 -0.71 22.45 1.28
N GLN A 23 -0.39 23.20 0.24
CA GLN A 23 -0.09 24.64 0.37
C GLN A 23 -1.28 25.47 0.86
N SER A 24 -2.51 25.08 0.53
CA SER A 24 -3.73 25.79 0.94
C SER A 24 -4.29 25.34 2.28
N GLU A 25 -4.22 24.05 2.59
CA GLU A 25 -4.85 23.43 3.77
C GLU A 25 -3.82 23.10 4.88
N GLY A 26 -2.51 23.02 4.54
CA GLY A 26 -1.41 22.76 5.49
C GLY A 26 -1.49 21.38 6.14
N GLU A 27 -1.10 21.33 7.40
CA GLU A 27 -1.10 20.09 8.21
C GLU A 27 -2.51 19.51 8.40
N GLU A 28 -3.55 20.32 8.33
CA GLU A 28 -4.93 19.84 8.43
C GLU A 28 -5.27 18.86 7.30
N PHE A 29 -4.80 19.14 6.07
CA PHE A 29 -4.93 18.22 4.96
C PHE A 29 -4.23 16.88 5.25
N MET A 30 -2.98 16.93 5.75
CA MET A 30 -2.20 15.74 6.07
C MET A 30 -2.85 14.90 7.18
N ASN A 31 -3.40 15.56 8.20
CA ASN A 31 -4.05 14.91 9.33
C ASN A 31 -5.33 14.15 8.96
N ARG A 32 -5.94 14.45 7.81
CA ARG A 32 -7.14 13.78 7.30
C ARG A 32 -6.84 12.58 6.41
N ILE A 33 -5.58 12.40 5.98
CA ILE A 33 -5.21 11.32 5.08
C ILE A 33 -5.07 10.01 5.86
N ILE A 34 -5.80 9.00 5.40
CA ILE A 34 -5.58 7.59 5.76
C ILE A 34 -5.04 6.91 4.51
N THR A 35 -3.84 6.39 4.58
CA THR A 35 -3.25 5.60 3.49
C THR A 35 -3.34 4.12 3.79
N GLY A 36 -3.53 3.32 2.76
CA GLY A 36 -3.60 1.87 2.90
C GLY A 36 -3.24 1.16 1.61
N ASP A 37 -2.74 -0.05 1.78
CA ASP A 37 -2.35 -0.90 0.68
C ASP A 37 -2.26 -2.36 1.14
N GLU A 38 -2.12 -3.28 0.17
CA GLU A 38 -1.99 -4.71 0.39
C GLU A 38 -0.62 -5.22 -0.01
N SER A 39 -0.07 -6.10 0.84
CA SER A 39 1.20 -6.78 0.55
C SER A 39 1.17 -8.25 0.94
N TRP A 40 1.99 -9.06 0.27
CA TRP A 40 2.22 -10.43 0.67
C TRP A 40 3.32 -10.48 1.73
N ALA A 41 3.02 -11.09 2.89
CA ALA A 41 4.01 -11.58 3.83
C ALA A 41 4.30 -13.05 3.49
N HIS A 42 5.55 -13.38 3.27
CA HIS A 42 5.98 -14.74 2.99
C HIS A 42 6.53 -15.36 4.28
N HIS A 43 6.25 -16.64 4.51
CA HIS A 43 6.85 -17.40 5.61
C HIS A 43 8.38 -17.49 5.48
N TYR A 44 8.89 -17.31 4.28
CA TYR A 44 10.28 -17.25 3.93
C TYR A 44 10.45 -16.30 2.75
N GLU A 45 11.08 -15.17 2.98
CA GLU A 45 11.52 -14.28 1.90
C GLU A 45 12.90 -14.78 1.42
N PRO A 46 13.02 -15.16 0.12
CA PRO A 46 14.33 -15.50 -0.41
C PRO A 46 15.22 -14.26 -0.37
N GLU A 47 16.49 -14.45 0.00
CA GLU A 47 17.47 -13.38 -0.01
C GLU A 47 17.41 -12.57 -1.29
N THR A 48 17.40 -11.27 -1.15
CA THR A 48 17.47 -10.37 -2.30
C THR A 48 18.81 -10.57 -3.02
N LYS A 49 18.87 -10.21 -4.30
CA LYS A 49 20.12 -10.27 -5.08
C LYS A 49 21.28 -9.54 -4.37
N ARG A 50 20.99 -8.46 -3.65
CA ARG A 50 21.98 -7.68 -2.92
C ARG A 50 22.47 -8.40 -1.65
N GLN A 51 21.59 -9.01 -0.88
CA GLN A 51 21.91 -9.81 0.31
C GLN A 51 22.65 -11.09 -0.05
N SER A 52 22.37 -11.67 -1.21
CA SER A 52 23.02 -12.89 -1.70
C SER A 52 24.34 -12.66 -2.45
N MET A 53 24.84 -11.42 -2.53
CA MET A 53 26.14 -11.11 -3.10
C MET A 53 27.24 -11.48 -2.11
N GLN A 54 28.18 -12.34 -2.57
CA GLN A 54 29.37 -12.73 -1.81
C GLN A 54 30.61 -12.37 -2.60
N TRP A 55 31.65 -11.95 -1.89
CA TRP A 55 32.96 -11.74 -2.49
C TRP A 55 33.64 -13.09 -2.76
N HIS A 56 34.13 -13.28 -3.97
CA HIS A 56 34.86 -14.49 -4.39
C HIS A 56 36.23 -14.13 -4.93
N HIS A 57 37.21 -14.99 -4.70
CA HIS A 57 38.50 -14.88 -5.38
C HIS A 57 38.34 -15.20 -6.86
N LEU A 58 39.15 -14.56 -7.70
CA LEU A 58 39.21 -14.85 -9.12
C LEU A 58 39.58 -16.34 -9.29
N GLY A 59 38.73 -17.12 -9.95
CA GLY A 59 38.94 -18.56 -10.16
C GLY A 59 38.23 -19.49 -9.14
N SER A 60 37.60 -18.96 -8.07
CA SER A 60 36.77 -19.80 -7.18
C SER A 60 35.50 -20.25 -7.88
N PRO A 61 35.07 -21.52 -7.73
CA PRO A 61 33.80 -21.96 -8.29
C PRO A 61 32.66 -21.20 -7.67
N SER A 62 31.72 -20.72 -8.50
CA SER A 62 30.52 -20.04 -8.01
C SER A 62 29.71 -20.96 -7.08
N PRO A 63 29.30 -20.54 -5.88
CA PRO A 63 28.49 -21.36 -5.01
C PRO A 63 27.17 -21.72 -5.70
N LYS A 64 26.79 -22.98 -5.62
CA LYS A 64 25.47 -23.41 -6.10
C LYS A 64 24.41 -22.84 -5.16
N LYS A 65 23.72 -21.81 -5.63
CA LYS A 65 22.57 -21.28 -4.88
C LYS A 65 21.45 -22.32 -4.91
N PHE A 66 20.94 -22.66 -3.72
CA PHE A 66 19.71 -23.43 -3.63
C PHE A 66 18.60 -22.67 -4.37
N LYS A 67 17.86 -23.36 -5.23
CA LYS A 67 16.60 -22.82 -5.74
C LYS A 67 15.60 -22.89 -4.58
N CYS A 68 15.50 -21.83 -3.82
CA CYS A 68 14.42 -21.67 -2.87
C CYS A 68 13.13 -21.53 -3.67
N SER A 69 12.28 -22.56 -3.66
CA SER A 69 10.91 -22.41 -4.12
C SER A 69 10.24 -21.37 -3.21
N PRO A 70 9.51 -20.38 -3.77
CA PRO A 70 8.74 -19.47 -2.95
C PRO A 70 7.89 -20.30 -1.97
N SER A 71 7.95 -20.00 -0.68
CA SER A 71 7.25 -20.82 0.30
C SER A 71 5.76 -20.87 -0.05
N ALA A 72 5.17 -22.06 0.03
CA ALA A 72 3.73 -22.25 -0.13
C ALA A 72 2.89 -21.52 0.93
N GLY A 73 3.54 -20.95 1.94
CA GLY A 73 2.96 -20.15 3.01
C GLY A 73 3.16 -18.66 2.76
N LYS A 74 2.24 -18.03 2.02
CA LYS A 74 2.12 -16.57 1.95
C LYS A 74 0.79 -16.14 2.53
N LEU A 75 0.80 -15.03 3.25
CA LEU A 75 -0.37 -14.41 3.83
C LEU A 75 -0.52 -13.00 3.26
N MET A 76 -1.70 -12.65 2.77
CA MET A 76 -1.95 -11.29 2.33
C MET A 76 -2.35 -10.44 3.52
N ILE A 77 -1.76 -9.27 3.62
CA ILE A 77 -1.98 -8.27 4.66
C ILE A 77 -2.55 -7.03 4.00
N SER A 78 -3.66 -6.50 4.54
CA SER A 78 -4.13 -5.14 4.26
C SER A 78 -3.77 -4.25 5.44
N LEU A 79 -3.00 -3.21 5.19
CA LEU A 79 -2.53 -2.26 6.22
C LEU A 79 -3.09 -0.87 5.93
N PHE A 80 -3.70 -0.24 6.94
CA PHE A 80 -4.16 1.14 6.89
C PHE A 80 -3.61 1.93 8.08
N TRP A 81 -3.09 3.12 7.79
CA TRP A 81 -2.45 3.96 8.78
C TRP A 81 -2.58 5.45 8.45
N ASP A 82 -2.31 6.30 9.42
CA ASP A 82 -2.26 7.74 9.30
C ASP A 82 -0.96 8.28 9.93
N ASN A 83 -0.79 9.60 9.99
CA ASN A 83 0.36 10.24 10.64
C ASN A 83 0.47 9.95 12.16
N ARG A 84 -0.58 9.43 12.79
CA ARG A 84 -0.61 9.04 14.22
C ARG A 84 -0.40 7.54 14.43
N GLY A 85 -0.23 6.76 13.36
CA GLY A 85 0.10 5.33 13.41
C GLY A 85 -0.96 4.40 12.81
N VAL A 86 -0.81 3.10 13.09
CA VAL A 86 -1.62 2.05 12.47
C VAL A 86 -3.08 2.08 12.94
N LEU A 87 -3.98 2.16 11.97
CA LEU A 87 -5.42 2.09 12.18
C LEU A 87 -5.95 0.67 12.08
N LEU A 88 -5.62 -0.03 11.02
CA LEU A 88 -6.08 -1.39 10.76
C LEU A 88 -4.95 -2.24 10.17
N LEU A 89 -4.78 -3.43 10.71
CA LEU A 89 -4.04 -4.53 10.12
C LEU A 89 -5.03 -5.68 9.95
N ASP A 90 -5.33 -6.07 8.73
CA ASP A 90 -6.26 -7.14 8.40
C ASP A 90 -5.55 -8.24 7.61
N PHE A 91 -5.78 -9.48 8.00
CA PHE A 91 -5.17 -10.64 7.37
C PHE A 91 -6.21 -11.39 6.54
N LEU A 92 -5.84 -11.74 5.31
CA LEU A 92 -6.67 -12.62 4.49
C LEU A 92 -6.42 -14.07 4.88
N GLN A 93 -7.49 -14.86 4.83
CA GLN A 93 -7.35 -16.30 5.01
C GLN A 93 -6.58 -16.93 3.85
N LYS A 94 -5.94 -18.05 4.11
CA LYS A 94 -5.17 -18.77 3.08
C LYS A 94 -6.06 -19.15 1.91
N GLY A 95 -5.65 -18.76 0.70
CA GLY A 95 -6.40 -19.02 -0.54
C GLY A 95 -7.41 -17.93 -0.92
N GLU A 96 -7.68 -16.97 -0.06
CA GLU A 96 -8.50 -15.81 -0.42
C GLU A 96 -7.71 -14.82 -1.28
N THR A 97 -8.43 -14.11 -2.13
CA THR A 97 -7.92 -12.98 -2.93
C THR A 97 -8.72 -11.73 -2.64
N ILE A 98 -8.09 -10.58 -2.77
CA ILE A 98 -8.80 -9.30 -2.64
C ILE A 98 -9.62 -9.06 -3.90
N ASN A 99 -10.93 -9.06 -3.72
CA ASN A 99 -11.92 -8.60 -4.67
C ASN A 99 -12.70 -7.40 -4.08
N SER A 100 -13.58 -6.80 -4.85
CA SER A 100 -14.34 -5.62 -4.40
C SER A 100 -15.22 -5.89 -3.17
N ILE A 101 -15.76 -7.10 -3.02
CA ILE A 101 -16.58 -7.48 -1.85
C ILE A 101 -15.69 -7.54 -0.61
N ARG A 102 -14.58 -8.26 -0.67
CA ARG A 102 -13.62 -8.39 0.42
C ARG A 102 -13.03 -7.03 0.82
N TYR A 103 -12.70 -6.21 -0.16
CA TYR A 103 -12.19 -4.86 0.09
C TYR A 103 -13.22 -3.97 0.80
N GLN A 104 -14.50 -4.05 0.43
CA GLN A 104 -15.57 -3.35 1.15
C GLN A 104 -15.73 -3.80 2.61
N GLU A 105 -15.50 -5.09 2.91
CA GLU A 105 -15.48 -5.61 4.29
C GLU A 105 -14.30 -5.02 5.07
N THR A 106 -13.12 -4.96 4.47
CA THR A 106 -11.95 -4.30 5.04
C THR A 106 -12.23 -2.81 5.31
N LEU A 107 -12.87 -2.09 4.38
CA LEU A 107 -13.31 -0.70 4.60
C LEU A 107 -14.34 -0.56 5.74
N LYS A 108 -15.22 -1.55 5.97
CA LYS A 108 -16.12 -1.56 7.13
C LYS A 108 -15.35 -1.69 8.44
N LYS A 109 -14.33 -2.57 8.48
CA LYS A 109 -13.45 -2.73 9.64
C LYS A 109 -12.65 -1.45 9.89
N LEU A 110 -12.10 -0.85 8.82
CA LEU A 110 -11.38 0.42 8.88
C LEU A 110 -12.25 1.53 9.47
N ALA A 111 -13.47 1.70 8.97
CA ALA A 111 -14.40 2.72 9.48
C ALA A 111 -14.72 2.56 10.96
N ARG A 112 -14.83 1.33 11.48
CA ARG A 112 -15.01 1.07 12.92
C ARG A 112 -13.74 1.45 13.69
N SER A 113 -12.56 1.12 13.15
CA SER A 113 -11.28 1.44 13.78
C SER A 113 -11.03 2.94 13.82
N VAL A 114 -11.32 3.65 12.73
CA VAL A 114 -11.23 5.13 12.66
C VAL A 114 -12.10 5.76 13.76
N ARG A 115 -13.37 5.42 13.83
CA ARG A 115 -14.28 5.94 14.87
C ARG A 115 -13.79 5.69 16.30
N ARG A 116 -13.14 4.57 16.55
CA ARG A 116 -12.61 4.20 17.87
C ARG A 116 -11.30 4.89 18.21
N LYS A 117 -10.35 4.92 17.23
CA LYS A 117 -8.98 5.40 17.46
C LYS A 117 -8.82 6.89 17.18
N ARG A 118 -9.70 7.44 16.35
CA ARG A 118 -9.66 8.83 15.87
C ARG A 118 -11.05 9.45 15.89
N PRO A 119 -11.67 9.58 17.07
CA PRO A 119 -13.03 10.14 17.20
C PRO A 119 -13.10 11.61 16.73
N ASP A 120 -11.96 12.28 16.71
CA ASP A 120 -11.76 13.66 16.26
C ASP A 120 -11.58 13.79 14.75
N LEU A 121 -11.41 12.69 14.02
CA LEU A 121 -11.14 12.72 12.60
C LEU A 121 -12.44 12.81 11.79
N HIS A 122 -12.60 13.95 11.11
CA HIS A 122 -13.69 14.21 10.19
C HIS A 122 -13.15 14.34 8.76
N ASP A 123 -14.01 14.25 7.76
CA ASP A 123 -13.67 14.44 6.34
C ASP A 123 -12.46 13.61 5.89
N VAL A 124 -12.51 12.32 6.17
CA VAL A 124 -11.45 11.35 5.85
C VAL A 124 -11.11 11.38 4.37
N ILE A 125 -9.84 11.47 4.08
CA ILE A 125 -9.26 11.37 2.74
C ILE A 125 -8.56 10.01 2.65
N LEU A 126 -9.13 9.08 1.88
CA LEU A 126 -8.54 7.76 1.69
C LEU A 126 -7.54 7.79 0.53
N HIS A 127 -6.30 7.38 0.79
CA HIS A 127 -5.26 7.23 -0.20
C HIS A 127 -4.95 5.75 -0.40
N HIS A 128 -5.29 5.22 -1.56
CA HIS A 128 -5.01 3.86 -2.00
C HIS A 128 -4.67 3.85 -3.50
N ASP A 129 -4.13 2.75 -4.00
CA ASP A 129 -3.78 2.60 -5.41
C ASP A 129 -5.00 2.37 -6.33
N ASN A 130 -4.73 2.23 -7.63
CA ASN A 130 -5.76 2.01 -8.64
C ASN A 130 -6.04 0.52 -8.92
N ALA A 131 -5.83 -0.38 -7.95
CA ALA A 131 -6.17 -1.78 -8.13
C ALA A 131 -7.66 -1.97 -8.46
N ARG A 132 -7.98 -2.98 -9.27
CA ARG A 132 -9.37 -3.23 -9.69
C ARG A 132 -10.38 -3.31 -8.53
N PRO A 133 -10.07 -3.96 -7.39
CA PRO A 133 -10.97 -3.96 -6.24
C PRO A 133 -11.24 -2.58 -5.67
N HIS A 134 -10.26 -1.66 -5.73
CA HIS A 134 -10.38 -0.31 -5.19
C HIS A 134 -11.21 0.61 -6.09
N THR A 135 -11.05 0.49 -7.39
CA THR A 135 -11.75 1.32 -8.40
C THR A 135 -13.11 0.78 -8.81
N ALA A 136 -13.51 -0.40 -8.35
CA ALA A 136 -14.81 -0.99 -8.66
C ALA A 136 -15.95 -0.05 -8.21
N HIS A 137 -16.99 0.11 -9.02
CA HIS A 137 -18.13 1.00 -8.75
C HIS A 137 -18.76 0.74 -7.36
N ALA A 138 -18.90 -0.53 -6.97
CA ALA A 138 -19.42 -0.88 -5.64
C ALA A 138 -18.51 -0.37 -4.50
N THR A 139 -17.20 -0.36 -4.70
CA THR A 139 -16.22 0.14 -3.74
C THR A 139 -16.27 1.66 -3.64
N THR A 140 -16.24 2.37 -4.77
CA THR A 140 -16.33 3.84 -4.80
C THR A 140 -17.63 4.34 -4.18
N THR A 141 -18.74 3.68 -4.48
CA THR A 141 -20.04 3.95 -3.83
C THR A 141 -19.99 3.72 -2.31
N ALA A 142 -19.33 2.64 -1.87
CA ALA A 142 -19.19 2.34 -0.45
C ALA A 142 -18.31 3.36 0.29
N ILE A 143 -17.29 3.91 -0.35
CA ILE A 143 -16.44 4.99 0.18
C ILE A 143 -17.26 6.28 0.30
N ALA A 144 -17.95 6.68 -0.78
CA ALA A 144 -18.78 7.88 -0.80
C ALA A 144 -19.92 7.85 0.25
N LYS A 145 -20.57 6.69 0.44
CA LYS A 145 -21.60 6.52 1.51
C LYS A 145 -21.07 6.73 2.93
N ARG A 146 -19.77 6.69 3.14
CA ARG A 146 -19.13 7.00 4.43
C ARG A 146 -18.76 8.47 4.60
N GLY A 147 -18.99 9.29 3.57
CA GLY A 147 -18.52 10.67 3.51
C GLY A 147 -17.01 10.78 3.31
N TRP A 148 -16.34 9.70 2.87
CA TRP A 148 -14.92 9.71 2.59
C TRP A 148 -14.65 10.15 1.16
N THR A 149 -13.57 10.90 0.98
CA THR A 149 -13.04 11.26 -0.34
C THR A 149 -11.83 10.40 -0.67
N VAL A 150 -11.57 10.17 -1.96
CA VAL A 150 -10.38 9.44 -2.41
C VAL A 150 -9.34 10.44 -2.90
N LEU A 151 -8.12 10.33 -2.36
CA LEU A 151 -6.97 11.04 -2.92
C LEU A 151 -6.52 10.34 -4.20
N GLN A 152 -6.41 11.07 -5.28
CA GLN A 152 -5.97 10.50 -6.55
C GLN A 152 -4.55 9.94 -6.44
N HIS A 153 -4.35 8.76 -7.00
CA HIS A 153 -3.04 8.11 -7.08
C HIS A 153 -2.71 7.85 -8.56
N PRO A 154 -1.52 8.24 -9.05
CA PRO A 154 -1.17 7.98 -10.43
C PRO A 154 -0.86 6.49 -10.66
N ALA A 155 -1.25 5.98 -11.82
CA ALA A 155 -0.99 4.59 -12.16
C ALA A 155 0.52 4.26 -12.19
N TYR A 156 0.87 3.03 -11.81
CA TYR A 156 2.25 2.51 -11.81
C TYR A 156 3.25 3.38 -11.01
N SER A 157 2.84 3.86 -9.85
CA SER A 157 3.59 4.81 -9.04
C SER A 157 3.76 4.36 -7.58
N PRO A 158 4.38 3.19 -7.32
CA PRO A 158 4.61 2.73 -5.95
C PRO A 158 5.53 3.66 -5.14
N ASP A 159 6.37 4.44 -5.82
CA ASP A 159 7.20 5.48 -5.23
C ASP A 159 6.42 6.67 -4.65
N LEU A 160 5.12 6.78 -4.97
CA LEU A 160 4.19 7.76 -4.42
C LEU A 160 3.15 7.11 -3.47
N ALA A 161 3.25 5.81 -3.22
CA ALA A 161 2.40 5.08 -2.28
C ALA A 161 3.12 4.94 -0.92
N PRO A 162 2.68 5.64 0.15
CA PRO A 162 3.39 5.63 1.44
C PRO A 162 3.56 4.24 2.03
N SER A 163 2.62 3.33 1.83
CA SER A 163 2.74 1.94 2.29
C SER A 163 3.90 1.20 1.61
N ASP A 164 4.08 1.41 0.30
CA ASP A 164 5.15 0.75 -0.46
C ASP A 164 6.55 1.26 -0.06
N PHE A 165 6.75 2.59 -0.05
CA PHE A 165 8.09 3.13 0.18
C PHE A 165 8.48 3.23 1.66
N HIS A 166 7.52 3.27 2.60
CA HIS A 166 7.81 3.49 4.03
C HIS A 166 7.52 2.27 4.91
N MET A 167 6.43 1.55 4.67
CA MET A 167 5.99 0.50 5.60
C MET A 167 6.38 -0.91 5.17
N PHE A 168 6.15 -1.28 3.91
CA PHE A 168 6.33 -2.66 3.48
C PHE A 168 7.79 -3.08 3.32
N GLY A 169 8.70 -2.15 3.01
CA GLY A 169 10.13 -2.43 2.98
C GLY A 169 10.63 -2.89 4.36
N PRO A 170 10.59 -2.03 5.39
CA PRO A 170 11.01 -2.38 6.76
C PRO A 170 10.25 -3.58 7.34
N LEU A 171 8.95 -3.72 7.03
CA LEU A 171 8.17 -4.87 7.50
C LEU A 171 8.70 -6.20 6.96
N LYS A 172 9.08 -6.25 5.68
CA LYS A 172 9.66 -7.44 5.05
C LYS A 172 11.07 -7.75 5.52
N ASP A 173 11.83 -6.71 5.86
CA ASP A 173 13.18 -6.90 6.42
C ASP A 173 13.15 -7.44 7.86
N TYR A 174 12.02 -7.25 8.57
CA TYR A 174 11.83 -7.71 9.96
C TYR A 174 11.22 -9.11 10.06
N LEU A 175 10.42 -9.55 9.06
CA LEU A 175 9.74 -10.86 9.02
C LEU A 175 10.69 -11.97 8.56
#